data_30c9b9c476d9fca569ebbed092da2095
#
_entry.id   30c9b9c476d9fca569ebbed092da2095
#
_cell.length_a   1.000
_cell.length_b   1.000
_cell.length_c   1.000
_cell.angle_alpha   90.00
_cell.angle_beta   90.00
_cell.angle_gamma   90.00
#
_symmetry.space_group_name_H-M   'P 1'
#
loop_
_entity.id
_entity.type
_entity.pdbx_description
1 polymer ?
#
loop_
_entity_poly.entity_id
_entity_poly.type
_entity_poly.pdbx_seq_one_letter_code
_entity_poly.pdbx_strand_id
1 'polypeptide(L)'
;MKTLQSLVRPNIQALARRKKTGSLIKETITLHLDKGESPFNAPYNRYPDKTLELEMATAISAMRQLTPEYTALTNGTYQSIDLLIRIFCIPQRDNIIIPEPSSEKTNQIAAINDVECRHIHLDENFDIYAEDVLKLAGPHTKAVILTSPNIPTGNLIAKDEILKLANLFQGLIIVDESYIAYARTPSLAKEIPQTPNLIIVGSLSKGFASAALRIGFILAHPEIIHYVSIVTPPHPLPTNSLQEGMNILRHHFDVDKWVKWQLEERTKVIAAIKQLPFCQKVYPTDTNFFMLKVTDPQSLQNYLTSQGIKVHDCSSLSGCENCLAITIGLTGDNNTLLGALRRYSENHH
;
A
#
# COMPACT_ATOMS: atom_id res chain seq x y z
N MET A 1 -8.33 25.15 -7.78
CA MET A 1 -8.18 23.69 -7.87
C MET A 1 -8.94 23.18 -9.09
N LYS A 2 -8.40 22.26 -9.90
CA LYS A 2 -9.18 21.57 -10.94
C LYS A 2 -10.26 20.75 -10.25
N THR A 3 -11.45 20.62 -10.87
CA THR A 3 -12.48 19.71 -10.34
C THR A 3 -12.00 18.26 -10.48
N LEU A 4 -12.36 17.38 -9.54
CA LEU A 4 -11.99 15.95 -9.61
C LEU A 4 -12.41 15.34 -10.96
N GLN A 5 -13.61 15.67 -11.43
CA GLN A 5 -14.10 15.25 -12.75
C GLN A 5 -13.15 15.62 -13.90
N SER A 6 -12.52 16.81 -13.85
CA SER A 6 -11.59 17.25 -14.92
C SER A 6 -10.28 16.48 -14.96
N LEU A 7 -9.95 15.75 -13.89
CA LEU A 7 -8.78 14.88 -13.83
C LEU A 7 -9.03 13.51 -14.47
N VAL A 8 -10.29 13.07 -14.53
CA VAL A 8 -10.68 11.74 -15.05
C VAL A 8 -10.55 11.70 -16.58
N ARG A 9 -10.07 10.59 -17.12
CA ARG A 9 -9.96 10.36 -18.57
C ARG A 9 -11.32 10.48 -19.25
N PRO A 10 -11.40 11.12 -20.46
CA PRO A 10 -12.68 11.35 -21.14
C PRO A 10 -13.49 10.09 -21.43
N ASN A 11 -12.83 8.97 -21.79
CA ASN A 11 -13.49 7.70 -22.03
C ASN A 11 -14.13 7.11 -20.75
N ILE A 12 -13.49 7.29 -19.58
CA ILE A 12 -14.04 6.84 -18.29
C ILE A 12 -15.24 7.71 -17.89
N GLN A 13 -15.16 9.04 -18.10
CA GLN A 13 -16.30 9.93 -17.90
C GLN A 13 -17.50 9.53 -18.80
N ALA A 14 -17.23 9.15 -20.05
CA ALA A 14 -18.28 8.68 -20.97
C ALA A 14 -18.94 7.39 -20.49
N LEU A 15 -18.15 6.44 -19.94
CA LEU A 15 -18.68 5.22 -19.31
C LEU A 15 -19.55 5.53 -18.08
N ALA A 16 -19.14 6.48 -17.25
CA ALA A 16 -19.90 6.91 -16.07
C ALA A 16 -21.30 7.42 -16.43
N ARG A 17 -21.41 8.16 -17.53
CA ARG A 17 -22.71 8.69 -18.03
C ARG A 17 -23.65 7.58 -18.50
N ARG A 18 -23.13 6.46 -19.02
CA ARG A 18 -23.94 5.33 -19.55
C ARG A 18 -24.55 4.44 -18.46
N LYS A 19 -23.98 4.39 -17.26
CA LYS A 19 -24.36 3.45 -16.17
C LYS A 19 -25.56 3.90 -15.31
N LYS A 20 -26.33 4.92 -15.72
CA LYS A 20 -27.48 5.47 -14.96
C LYS A 20 -28.83 4.75 -15.13
N THR A 21 -28.88 3.56 -15.73
CA THR A 21 -30.14 2.82 -15.93
C THR A 21 -30.17 1.47 -15.19
N GLY A 22 -30.03 1.52 -13.87
CA GLY A 22 -30.39 0.39 -13.00
C GLY A 22 -31.53 0.82 -12.10
N SER A 23 -32.73 0.27 -12.27
CA SER A 23 -33.87 0.56 -11.41
C SER A 23 -33.57 0.08 -9.98
N LEU A 24 -33.78 0.95 -9.01
CA LEU A 24 -33.78 0.65 -7.58
C LEU A 24 -35.11 -0.07 -7.18
N ILE A 25 -35.51 -1.10 -7.91
CA ILE A 25 -36.59 -1.95 -7.44
C ILE A 25 -35.97 -2.90 -6.43
N LYS A 26 -36.27 -2.74 -5.15
CA LYS A 26 -36.02 -3.74 -4.10
C LYS A 26 -36.98 -4.90 -4.33
N GLU A 27 -36.68 -5.75 -5.30
CA GLU A 27 -37.37 -7.02 -5.45
C GLU A 27 -36.75 -8.01 -4.47
N THR A 28 -37.61 -8.69 -3.69
CA THR A 28 -37.18 -9.83 -2.88
C THR A 28 -36.98 -11.01 -3.82
N ILE A 29 -35.81 -11.10 -4.44
CA ILE A 29 -35.48 -12.18 -5.37
C ILE A 29 -35.08 -13.41 -4.55
N THR A 30 -35.84 -14.51 -4.69
CA THR A 30 -35.60 -15.77 -4.00
C THR A 30 -34.96 -16.83 -4.90
N LEU A 31 -35.00 -16.63 -6.23
CA LEU A 31 -34.43 -17.56 -7.21
C LEU A 31 -33.60 -16.81 -8.23
N HIS A 32 -32.31 -17.09 -8.26
CA HIS A 32 -31.33 -16.47 -9.16
C HIS A 32 -31.02 -17.41 -10.33
N LEU A 33 -31.48 -17.08 -11.53
CA LEU A 33 -31.24 -17.80 -12.78
C LEU A 33 -30.69 -16.88 -13.89
N ASP A 34 -30.12 -15.74 -13.51
CA ASP A 34 -29.75 -14.63 -14.40
C ASP A 34 -28.26 -14.60 -14.77
N LYS A 35 -27.40 -15.35 -14.05
CA LYS A 35 -25.94 -15.26 -14.21
C LYS A 35 -25.28 -16.51 -14.79
N GLY A 36 -26.06 -17.51 -15.20
CA GLY A 36 -25.54 -18.77 -15.75
C GLY A 36 -24.72 -19.61 -14.77
N GLU A 37 -24.92 -19.40 -13.47
CA GLU A 37 -24.23 -20.13 -12.42
C GLU A 37 -24.69 -21.58 -12.35
N SER A 38 -23.74 -22.52 -12.16
CA SER A 38 -24.05 -23.94 -12.00
C SER A 38 -24.78 -24.22 -10.68
N PRO A 39 -25.76 -25.15 -10.63
CA PRO A 39 -26.39 -25.54 -9.37
C PRO A 39 -25.50 -26.47 -8.53
N PHE A 40 -24.34 -26.92 -9.04
CA PHE A 40 -23.47 -27.89 -8.40
C PHE A 40 -22.27 -27.20 -7.75
N ASN A 41 -21.58 -27.87 -6.81
CA ASN A 41 -20.38 -27.45 -6.15
C ASN A 41 -20.58 -26.26 -5.17
N ALA A 42 -21.70 -26.25 -4.43
CA ALA A 42 -21.88 -25.28 -3.33
C ALA A 42 -20.75 -25.42 -2.27
N PRO A 43 -20.28 -24.34 -1.65
CA PRO A 43 -20.76 -22.96 -1.76
C PRO A 43 -20.08 -22.14 -2.87
N TYR A 44 -19.23 -22.75 -3.70
CA TYR A 44 -18.37 -22.06 -4.67
C TYR A 44 -19.03 -21.78 -6.01
N ASN A 45 -20.24 -22.29 -6.21
CA ASN A 45 -21.01 -22.19 -7.45
C ASN A 45 -21.69 -20.83 -7.67
N ARG A 46 -21.60 -19.91 -6.70
CA ARG A 46 -22.19 -18.57 -6.76
C ARG A 46 -21.12 -17.50 -6.71
N TYR A 47 -21.34 -16.41 -7.48
CA TYR A 47 -20.53 -15.20 -7.33
C TYR A 47 -20.65 -14.63 -5.91
N PRO A 48 -19.63 -13.93 -5.42
CA PRO A 48 -19.65 -13.29 -4.10
C PRO A 48 -20.88 -12.39 -3.89
N ASP A 49 -21.42 -12.43 -2.68
CA ASP A 49 -22.55 -11.57 -2.30
C ASP A 49 -22.07 -10.14 -2.13
N LYS A 50 -22.76 -9.21 -2.79
CA LYS A 50 -22.50 -7.77 -2.65
C LYS A 50 -22.70 -7.25 -1.23
N THR A 51 -23.57 -7.91 -0.43
CA THR A 51 -23.78 -7.57 0.98
C THR A 51 -22.49 -7.75 1.77
N LEU A 52 -21.75 -8.85 1.53
CA LEU A 52 -20.48 -9.12 2.20
C LEU A 52 -19.38 -8.13 1.78
N GLU A 53 -19.37 -7.72 0.49
CA GLU A 53 -18.48 -6.65 0.02
C GLU A 53 -18.79 -5.31 0.74
N LEU A 54 -20.08 -4.96 0.88
CA LEU A 54 -20.49 -3.74 1.56
C LEU A 54 -20.18 -3.78 3.07
N GLU A 55 -20.42 -4.91 3.73
CA GLU A 55 -20.05 -5.10 5.14
C GLU A 55 -18.56 -4.88 5.36
N MET A 56 -17.70 -5.45 4.49
CA MET A 56 -16.26 -5.25 4.57
C MET A 56 -15.85 -3.79 4.32
N ALA A 57 -16.42 -3.14 3.30
CA ALA A 57 -16.17 -1.72 3.04
C ALA A 57 -16.59 -0.87 4.25
N THR A 58 -17.73 -1.20 4.88
CA THR A 58 -18.23 -0.53 6.09
C THR A 58 -17.27 -0.71 7.26
N ALA A 59 -16.77 -1.93 7.49
CA ALA A 59 -15.81 -2.19 8.57
C ALA A 59 -14.49 -1.44 8.36
N ILE A 60 -13.95 -1.45 7.13
CA ILE A 60 -12.71 -0.74 6.80
C ILE A 60 -12.87 0.77 6.94
N SER A 61 -13.96 1.35 6.43
CA SER A 61 -14.21 2.79 6.54
C SER A 61 -14.38 3.24 7.99
N ALA A 62 -15.14 2.48 8.80
CA ALA A 62 -15.34 2.77 10.20
C ALA A 62 -14.02 2.81 11.01
N MET A 63 -13.10 1.88 10.76
CA MET A 63 -11.76 1.88 11.36
C MET A 63 -10.95 3.14 11.02
N ARG A 64 -11.30 3.84 9.95
CA ARG A 64 -10.65 5.07 9.48
C ARG A 64 -11.48 6.31 9.71
N GLN A 65 -12.56 6.21 10.50
CA GLN A 65 -13.50 7.29 10.82
C GLN A 65 -14.16 7.91 9.56
N LEU A 66 -14.43 7.05 8.57
CA LEU A 66 -15.12 7.39 7.33
C LEU A 66 -16.42 6.58 7.21
N THR A 67 -17.24 6.94 6.23
CA THR A 67 -18.45 6.19 5.84
C THR A 67 -18.17 5.32 4.60
N PRO A 68 -19.00 4.29 4.33
CA PRO A 68 -18.70 3.29 3.28
C PRO A 68 -18.53 3.88 1.87
N GLU A 69 -19.17 5.01 1.56
CA GLU A 69 -19.07 5.68 0.25
C GLU A 69 -17.67 6.23 -0.04
N TYR A 70 -16.79 6.31 0.96
CA TYR A 70 -15.38 6.64 0.79
C TYR A 70 -14.49 5.44 0.48
N THR A 71 -15.05 4.22 0.38
CA THR A 71 -14.25 2.98 0.32
C THR A 71 -14.57 2.17 -0.93
N ALA A 72 -13.53 1.71 -1.62
CA ALA A 72 -13.60 0.68 -2.66
C ALA A 72 -12.66 -0.48 -2.31
N LEU A 73 -13.15 -1.72 -2.45
CA LEU A 73 -12.35 -2.94 -2.26
C LEU A 73 -11.59 -3.29 -3.53
N THR A 74 -10.39 -3.84 -3.36
CA THR A 74 -9.49 -4.22 -4.46
C THR A 74 -8.71 -5.49 -4.14
N ASN A 75 -8.13 -6.13 -5.15
CA ASN A 75 -7.26 -7.29 -4.97
C ASN A 75 -5.82 -6.83 -4.63
N GLY A 76 -5.64 -6.30 -3.41
CA GLY A 76 -4.39 -5.73 -2.92
C GLY A 76 -4.07 -4.36 -3.50
N THR A 77 -3.04 -3.70 -2.93
CA THR A 77 -2.63 -2.33 -3.30
C THR A 77 -2.14 -2.20 -4.74
N TYR A 78 -1.62 -3.28 -5.31
CA TYR A 78 -1.22 -3.30 -6.73
C TYR A 78 -2.40 -2.96 -7.64
N GLN A 79 -3.55 -3.64 -7.46
CA GLN A 79 -4.75 -3.33 -8.23
C GLN A 79 -5.29 -1.94 -7.91
N SER A 80 -5.17 -1.48 -6.66
CA SER A 80 -5.59 -0.12 -6.29
C SER A 80 -4.88 0.94 -7.10
N ILE A 81 -3.55 0.87 -7.18
CA ILE A 81 -2.72 1.82 -7.93
C ILE A 81 -2.99 1.70 -9.43
N ASP A 82 -3.09 0.47 -9.97
CA ASP A 82 -3.39 0.22 -11.37
C ASP A 82 -4.74 0.84 -11.80
N LEU A 83 -5.79 0.64 -11.01
CA LEU A 83 -7.10 1.25 -11.26
C LEU A 83 -7.02 2.78 -11.28
N LEU A 84 -6.31 3.39 -10.32
CA LEU A 84 -6.15 4.83 -10.25
C LEU A 84 -5.41 5.37 -11.47
N ILE A 85 -4.33 4.74 -11.89
CA ILE A 85 -3.60 5.12 -13.12
C ILE A 85 -4.52 5.01 -14.34
N ARG A 86 -5.26 3.92 -14.50
CA ARG A 86 -6.21 3.72 -15.61
C ARG A 86 -7.33 4.75 -15.65
N ILE A 87 -7.77 5.23 -14.50
CA ILE A 87 -8.85 6.24 -14.42
C ILE A 87 -8.35 7.63 -14.78
N PHE A 88 -7.16 8.00 -14.32
CA PHE A 88 -6.72 9.40 -14.33
C PHE A 88 -5.61 9.72 -15.34
N CYS A 89 -4.78 8.75 -15.75
CA CYS A 89 -3.66 9.00 -16.64
C CYS A 89 -3.95 8.55 -18.07
N ILE A 90 -3.81 9.43 -19.03
CA ILE A 90 -3.89 9.10 -20.47
C ILE A 90 -2.51 8.52 -20.86
N PRO A 91 -2.48 7.28 -21.43
CA PRO A 91 -1.23 6.65 -21.88
C PRO A 91 -0.44 7.55 -22.84
N GLN A 92 0.88 7.48 -22.85
CA GLN A 92 1.82 8.22 -23.71
C GLN A 92 1.74 9.75 -23.60
N ARG A 93 0.89 10.28 -22.72
CA ARG A 93 0.71 11.73 -22.56
C ARG A 93 0.93 12.20 -21.14
N ASP A 94 0.29 11.52 -20.21
CA ASP A 94 0.30 11.93 -18.81
C ASP A 94 1.43 11.20 -18.04
N ASN A 95 1.87 11.81 -16.95
CA ASN A 95 2.90 11.24 -16.09
C ASN A 95 2.50 11.29 -14.62
N ILE A 96 3.23 10.52 -13.83
CA ILE A 96 3.15 10.51 -12.38
C ILE A 96 4.51 10.82 -11.77
N ILE A 97 4.52 11.35 -10.53
CA ILE A 97 5.74 11.53 -9.75
C ILE A 97 5.76 10.49 -8.64
N ILE A 98 6.90 9.84 -8.46
CA ILE A 98 7.17 8.89 -7.40
C ILE A 98 8.51 9.19 -6.72
N PRO A 99 8.63 9.02 -5.39
CA PRO A 99 9.92 9.15 -4.71
C PRO A 99 10.85 7.98 -5.07
N GLU A 100 12.16 8.25 -4.99
CA GLU A 100 13.21 7.25 -5.13
C GLU A 100 14.23 7.43 -3.99
N PRO A 101 14.54 6.37 -3.21
CA PRO A 101 14.05 4.99 -3.36
C PRO A 101 12.59 4.82 -2.93
N SER A 102 11.85 3.96 -3.63
CA SER A 102 10.49 3.54 -3.28
C SER A 102 10.17 2.16 -3.88
N SER A 103 8.90 1.76 -3.83
CA SER A 103 8.46 0.47 -4.36
C SER A 103 8.58 0.39 -5.89
N GLU A 104 9.40 -0.51 -6.41
CA GLU A 104 9.50 -0.79 -7.85
C GLU A 104 8.17 -1.18 -8.52
N LYS A 105 7.22 -1.67 -7.73
CA LYS A 105 5.89 -2.07 -8.24
C LYS A 105 5.13 -0.91 -8.87
N THR A 106 5.28 0.30 -8.35
CA THR A 106 4.63 1.49 -8.94
C THR A 106 5.18 1.80 -10.32
N ASN A 107 6.52 1.69 -10.51
CA ASN A 107 7.16 1.81 -11.82
C ASN A 107 6.61 0.77 -12.81
N GLN A 108 6.53 -0.49 -12.37
CA GLN A 108 6.00 -1.56 -13.21
C GLN A 108 4.55 -1.33 -13.62
N ILE A 109 3.69 -0.87 -12.70
CA ILE A 109 2.29 -0.57 -13.00
C ILE A 109 2.18 0.59 -14.01
N ALA A 110 2.96 1.64 -13.81
CA ALA A 110 2.97 2.79 -14.72
C ALA A 110 3.44 2.37 -16.12
N ALA A 111 4.52 1.57 -16.22
CA ALA A 111 5.02 1.04 -17.48
C ALA A 111 3.97 0.17 -18.21
N ILE A 112 3.25 -0.71 -17.49
CA ILE A 112 2.15 -1.54 -18.05
C ILE A 112 1.04 -0.64 -18.63
N ASN A 113 0.80 0.52 -18.01
CA ASN A 113 -0.22 1.47 -18.45
C ASN A 113 0.31 2.51 -19.46
N ASP A 114 1.56 2.39 -19.88
CA ASP A 114 2.23 3.33 -20.80
C ASP A 114 2.17 4.79 -20.29
N VAL A 115 2.47 4.95 -18.98
CA VAL A 115 2.49 6.22 -18.26
C VAL A 115 3.92 6.49 -17.76
N GLU A 116 4.46 7.67 -18.09
CA GLU A 116 5.79 8.09 -17.66
C GLU A 116 5.86 8.23 -16.13
N CYS A 117 6.91 7.65 -15.51
CA CYS A 117 7.28 7.93 -14.13
C CYS A 117 8.38 8.98 -14.09
N ARG A 118 8.15 10.06 -13.34
CA ARG A 118 9.16 11.04 -12.96
C ARG A 118 9.60 10.76 -11.55
N HIS A 119 10.91 10.64 -11.37
CA HIS A 119 11.48 10.30 -10.07
C HIS A 119 11.95 11.56 -9.34
N ILE A 120 11.62 11.63 -8.05
CA ILE A 120 12.17 12.62 -7.14
C ILE A 120 13.01 11.90 -6.08
N HIS A 121 14.30 12.28 -5.97
CA HIS A 121 15.17 11.70 -4.97
C HIS A 121 14.80 12.19 -3.58
N LEU A 122 14.70 11.25 -2.65
CA LEU A 122 14.61 11.56 -1.22
C LEU A 122 15.96 12.10 -0.74
N ASP A 123 15.95 12.91 0.32
CA ASP A 123 17.17 13.44 0.92
C ASP A 123 17.95 12.36 1.71
N GLU A 124 19.03 12.75 2.39
CA GLU A 124 19.90 11.85 3.18
C GLU A 124 19.17 11.17 4.36
N ASN A 125 18.03 11.71 4.79
CA ASN A 125 17.16 11.16 5.83
C ASN A 125 15.96 10.43 5.25
N PHE A 126 15.87 10.33 3.92
CA PHE A 126 14.75 9.82 3.14
C PHE A 126 13.46 10.63 3.29
N ASP A 127 13.60 11.94 3.57
CA ASP A 127 12.49 12.87 3.59
C ASP A 127 12.22 13.45 2.19
N ILE A 128 10.98 13.92 1.98
CA ILE A 128 10.51 14.56 0.77
C ILE A 128 9.82 15.87 1.12
N TYR A 129 10.04 16.89 0.29
CA TYR A 129 9.46 18.22 0.49
C TYR A 129 8.49 18.55 -0.64
N ALA A 130 7.32 19.08 -0.29
CA ALA A 130 6.28 19.44 -1.24
C ALA A 130 6.76 20.39 -2.34
N GLU A 131 7.63 21.32 -2.01
CA GLU A 131 8.19 22.33 -2.94
C GLU A 131 9.02 21.69 -4.05
N ASP A 132 9.79 20.63 -3.74
CA ASP A 132 10.63 19.94 -4.72
C ASP A 132 9.78 19.09 -5.65
N VAL A 133 8.74 18.44 -5.13
CA VAL A 133 7.74 17.72 -5.93
C VAL A 133 7.05 18.69 -6.90
N LEU A 134 6.65 19.87 -6.41
CA LEU A 134 5.96 20.88 -7.23
C LEU A 134 6.84 21.45 -8.34
N LYS A 135 8.15 21.58 -8.14
CA LYS A 135 9.11 21.99 -9.18
C LYS A 135 9.20 20.96 -10.32
N LEU A 136 9.07 19.67 -9.98
CA LEU A 136 9.11 18.57 -10.95
C LEU A 136 7.78 18.40 -11.68
N ALA A 137 6.67 18.86 -11.10
CA ALA A 137 5.34 18.73 -11.66
C ALA A 137 5.15 19.59 -12.91
N GLY A 138 4.52 19.02 -13.93
CA GLY A 138 4.19 19.69 -15.17
C GLY A 138 2.69 19.62 -15.50
N PRO A 139 2.26 20.19 -16.64
CA PRO A 139 0.85 20.25 -17.03
C PRO A 139 0.21 18.87 -17.27
N HIS A 140 1.03 17.86 -17.55
CA HIS A 140 0.63 16.48 -17.75
C HIS A 140 0.84 15.59 -16.52
N THR A 141 1.35 16.12 -15.41
CA THR A 141 1.47 15.36 -14.16
C THR A 141 0.09 15.21 -13.52
N LYS A 142 -0.38 13.96 -13.41
CA LYS A 142 -1.72 13.62 -12.91
C LYS A 142 -1.75 13.23 -11.46
N ALA A 143 -0.71 12.56 -11.00
CA ALA A 143 -0.64 12.10 -9.62
C ALA A 143 0.78 12.14 -9.08
N VAL A 144 0.88 12.29 -7.76
CA VAL A 144 2.06 11.98 -6.97
C VAL A 144 1.70 10.73 -6.16
N ILE A 145 2.51 9.68 -6.26
CA ILE A 145 2.27 8.41 -5.54
C ILE A 145 3.37 8.25 -4.51
N LEU A 146 2.99 8.30 -3.25
CA LEU A 146 3.86 8.20 -2.08
C LEU A 146 3.60 6.87 -1.38
N THR A 147 4.64 6.29 -0.77
CA THR A 147 4.50 5.17 0.17
C THR A 147 4.88 5.67 1.55
N SER A 148 3.97 5.63 2.52
CA SER A 148 4.24 6.14 3.87
C SER A 148 3.55 5.27 4.92
N PRO A 149 4.31 4.50 5.73
CA PRO A 149 5.77 4.39 5.77
C PRO A 149 6.39 3.83 4.48
N ASN A 150 7.57 4.37 4.10
CA ASN A 150 8.21 4.08 2.82
C ASN A 150 8.90 2.70 2.77
N ILE A 151 9.10 2.18 1.56
CA ILE A 151 9.82 0.94 1.26
C ILE A 151 11.00 1.28 0.33
N PRO A 152 12.23 0.84 0.63
CA PRO A 152 12.66 -0.01 1.75
C PRO A 152 13.13 0.78 2.99
N THR A 153 13.04 2.09 3.00
CA THR A 153 13.66 2.97 4.00
C THR A 153 12.99 2.91 5.37
N GLY A 154 11.68 2.60 5.41
CA GLY A 154 10.92 2.38 6.63
C GLY A 154 10.41 3.64 7.32
N ASN A 155 10.80 4.83 6.87
CA ASN A 155 10.43 6.11 7.46
C ASN A 155 9.02 6.57 7.03
N LEU A 156 8.40 7.39 7.90
CA LEU A 156 7.18 8.13 7.56
C LEU A 156 7.53 9.39 6.79
N ILE A 157 6.74 9.70 5.77
CA ILE A 157 6.74 11.04 5.18
C ILE A 157 5.95 11.98 6.11
N ALA A 158 6.47 13.17 6.32
CA ALA A 158 5.85 14.16 7.19
C ALA A 158 4.42 14.48 6.71
N LYS A 159 3.44 14.36 7.63
CA LYS A 159 2.02 14.64 7.34
C LYS A 159 1.83 16.03 6.72
N ASP A 160 2.51 17.04 7.28
CA ASP A 160 2.37 18.43 6.85
C ASP A 160 2.86 18.63 5.41
N GLU A 161 3.90 17.91 4.98
CA GLU A 161 4.39 17.94 3.60
C GLU A 161 3.37 17.27 2.64
N ILE A 162 2.76 16.17 3.05
CA ILE A 162 1.70 15.52 2.25
C ILE A 162 0.49 16.44 2.09
N LEU A 163 0.02 17.07 3.17
CA LEU A 163 -1.12 17.98 3.13
C LEU A 163 -0.80 19.29 2.39
N LYS A 164 0.41 19.83 2.55
CA LYS A 164 0.89 20.98 1.78
C LYS A 164 0.90 20.67 0.28
N LEU A 165 1.40 19.48 -0.08
CA LEU A 165 1.39 19.02 -1.46
C LEU A 165 -0.04 18.86 -1.99
N ALA A 166 -0.96 18.26 -1.22
CA ALA A 166 -2.35 18.09 -1.60
C ALA A 166 -3.08 19.43 -1.82
N ASN A 167 -2.73 20.45 -1.05
CA ASN A 167 -3.30 21.79 -1.19
C ASN A 167 -2.78 22.57 -2.42
N LEU A 168 -1.52 22.36 -2.77
CA LEU A 168 -0.85 23.15 -3.82
C LEU A 168 -0.86 22.47 -5.18
N PHE A 169 -0.82 21.13 -5.22
CA PHE A 169 -0.79 20.37 -6.44
C PHE A 169 -2.18 20.28 -7.10
N GLN A 170 -2.24 20.44 -8.41
CA GLN A 170 -3.50 20.44 -9.18
C GLN A 170 -3.92 19.03 -9.67
N GLY A 171 -3.31 18.00 -9.17
CA GLY A 171 -3.58 16.58 -9.43
C GLY A 171 -3.88 15.81 -8.16
N LEU A 172 -3.72 14.49 -8.19
CA LEU A 172 -4.02 13.58 -7.10
C LEU A 172 -2.78 13.30 -6.24
N ILE A 173 -2.98 13.19 -4.95
CA ILE A 173 -1.98 12.69 -4.01
C ILE A 173 -2.44 11.30 -3.55
N ILE A 174 -1.72 10.28 -3.95
CA ILE A 174 -1.99 8.89 -3.62
C ILE A 174 -0.95 8.44 -2.59
N VAL A 175 -1.39 8.02 -1.41
CA VAL A 175 -0.52 7.55 -0.33
C VAL A 175 -0.80 6.08 -0.06
N ASP A 176 0.18 5.22 -0.31
CA ASP A 176 0.13 3.81 0.09
C ASP A 176 0.49 3.70 1.58
N GLU A 177 -0.52 3.48 2.40
CA GLU A 177 -0.42 3.28 3.84
C GLU A 177 -0.38 1.80 4.25
N SER A 178 0.13 0.90 3.41
CA SER A 178 0.17 -0.54 3.71
C SER A 178 0.83 -0.88 5.05
N TYR A 179 1.75 -0.06 5.53
CA TYR A 179 2.47 -0.25 6.79
C TYR A 179 2.00 0.65 7.93
N ILE A 180 0.96 1.44 7.75
CA ILE A 180 0.50 2.44 8.73
C ILE A 180 0.15 1.86 10.10
N ALA A 181 -0.20 0.57 10.18
CA ALA A 181 -0.48 -0.12 11.45
C ALA A 181 0.73 -0.16 12.40
N TYR A 182 1.96 -0.04 11.88
CA TYR A 182 3.20 -0.03 12.66
C TYR A 182 3.71 1.36 12.97
N ALA A 183 3.09 2.39 12.41
CA ALA A 183 3.56 3.76 12.47
C ALA A 183 3.21 4.45 13.79
N ARG A 184 4.01 5.45 14.13
CA ARG A 184 3.81 6.31 15.31
C ARG A 184 2.64 7.28 15.15
N THR A 185 2.23 7.53 13.91
CA THR A 185 1.15 8.47 13.59
C THR A 185 -0.05 7.73 12.99
N PRO A 186 -1.25 8.25 13.20
CA PRO A 186 -2.45 7.65 12.59
C PRO A 186 -2.48 7.87 11.07
N SER A 187 -3.33 7.08 10.40
CA SER A 187 -3.64 7.23 8.98
C SER A 187 -4.12 8.64 8.62
N LEU A 188 -3.77 9.09 7.42
CA LEU A 188 -4.27 10.35 6.83
C LEU A 188 -5.72 10.25 6.32
N ALA A 189 -6.36 9.09 6.39
CA ALA A 189 -7.70 8.87 5.85
C ALA A 189 -8.74 9.87 6.35
N LYS A 190 -8.64 10.32 7.62
CA LYS A 190 -9.54 11.33 8.21
C LYS A 190 -9.44 12.72 7.55
N GLU A 191 -8.40 12.98 6.79
CA GLU A 191 -8.22 14.25 6.08
C GLU A 191 -8.94 14.28 4.73
N ILE A 192 -9.35 13.12 4.19
CA ILE A 192 -9.98 12.99 2.88
C ILE A 192 -11.23 13.88 2.70
N PRO A 193 -12.15 13.98 3.67
CA PRO A 193 -13.33 14.83 3.51
C PRO A 193 -13.01 16.31 3.27
N GLN A 194 -11.89 16.79 3.79
CA GLN A 194 -11.41 18.18 3.64
C GLN A 194 -10.37 18.33 2.51
N THR A 195 -9.85 17.21 2.00
CA THR A 195 -8.78 17.17 0.98
C THR A 195 -9.20 16.22 -0.14
N PRO A 196 -10.12 16.63 -1.04
CA PRO A 196 -10.78 15.72 -1.99
C PRO A 196 -9.84 15.04 -3.00
N ASN A 197 -8.64 15.58 -3.24
CA ASN A 197 -7.62 14.99 -4.11
C ASN A 197 -6.63 14.06 -3.37
N LEU A 198 -6.79 13.87 -2.05
CA LEU A 198 -6.05 12.88 -1.27
C LEU A 198 -6.72 11.51 -1.40
N ILE A 199 -5.93 10.51 -1.74
CA ILE A 199 -6.33 9.11 -1.87
C ILE A 199 -5.42 8.28 -1.00
N ILE A 200 -6.00 7.44 -0.14
CA ILE A 200 -5.26 6.46 0.64
C ILE A 200 -5.46 5.08 0.03
N VAL A 201 -4.37 4.38 -0.18
CA VAL A 201 -4.36 2.97 -0.57
C VAL A 201 -3.90 2.15 0.62
N GLY A 202 -4.57 1.05 0.91
CA GLY A 202 -4.22 0.20 2.03
C GLY A 202 -4.52 -1.27 1.78
N SER A 203 -4.10 -2.13 2.71
CA SER A 203 -4.38 -3.57 2.63
C SER A 203 -4.39 -4.25 3.98
N LEU A 204 -4.98 -5.45 4.03
CA LEU A 204 -4.89 -6.33 5.20
C LEU A 204 -3.61 -7.19 5.20
N SER A 205 -2.71 -7.02 4.23
CA SER A 205 -1.54 -7.89 4.03
C SER A 205 -0.48 -7.77 5.11
N LYS A 206 -0.33 -6.61 5.76
CA LYS A 206 0.80 -6.31 6.66
C LYS A 206 0.37 -6.31 8.12
N GLY A 207 -0.15 -5.21 8.64
CA GLY A 207 -0.58 -5.13 10.05
C GLY A 207 -1.61 -6.18 10.45
N PHE A 208 -2.49 -6.56 9.53
CA PHE A 208 -3.50 -7.61 9.74
C PHE A 208 -2.99 -9.02 9.42
N ALA A 209 -1.70 -9.20 9.14
CA ALA A 209 -1.06 -10.49 8.91
C ALA A 209 -1.75 -11.40 7.86
N SER A 210 -2.43 -10.80 6.85
CA SER A 210 -3.34 -11.51 5.95
C SER A 210 -2.95 -11.38 4.47
N ALA A 211 -1.66 -11.52 4.17
CA ALA A 211 -1.13 -11.33 2.83
C ALA A 211 -1.75 -12.27 1.79
N ALA A 212 -2.10 -13.50 2.18
CA ALA A 212 -2.68 -14.50 1.28
C ALA A 212 -4.11 -14.18 0.86
N LEU A 213 -4.87 -13.40 1.64
CA LEU A 213 -6.26 -13.05 1.33
C LEU A 213 -6.38 -12.03 0.19
N ARG A 214 -5.30 -11.35 -0.16
CA ARG A 214 -5.23 -10.37 -1.25
C ARG A 214 -6.23 -9.21 -1.13
N ILE A 215 -6.62 -8.83 0.09
CA ILE A 215 -7.55 -7.74 0.35
C ILE A 215 -6.80 -6.42 0.40
N GLY A 216 -7.10 -5.56 -0.57
CA GLY A 216 -6.71 -4.15 -0.60
C GLY A 216 -7.94 -3.25 -0.61
N PHE A 217 -7.71 -1.96 -0.43
CA PHE A 217 -8.78 -0.97 -0.50
C PHE A 217 -8.24 0.40 -0.92
N ILE A 218 -9.12 1.20 -1.48
CA ILE A 218 -8.94 2.61 -1.77
C ILE A 218 -9.88 3.39 -0.86
N LEU A 219 -9.34 4.40 -0.16
CA LEU A 219 -10.13 5.40 0.56
C LEU A 219 -9.95 6.73 -0.16
N ALA A 220 -11.05 7.31 -0.62
CA ALA A 220 -11.03 8.55 -1.40
C ALA A 220 -12.37 9.28 -1.32
N HIS A 221 -12.41 10.52 -1.80
CA HIS A 221 -13.65 11.25 -1.96
C HIS A 221 -14.68 10.43 -2.77
N PRO A 222 -15.99 10.43 -2.41
CA PRO A 222 -17.01 9.61 -3.06
C PRO A 222 -17.07 9.74 -4.58
N GLU A 223 -16.75 10.92 -5.13
CA GLU A 223 -16.66 11.12 -6.57
C GLU A 223 -15.55 10.25 -7.21
N ILE A 224 -14.40 10.09 -6.54
CA ILE A 224 -13.32 9.20 -6.99
C ILE A 224 -13.75 7.74 -6.90
N ILE A 225 -14.36 7.35 -5.75
CA ILE A 225 -14.87 5.99 -5.54
C ILE A 225 -15.90 5.61 -6.60
N HIS A 226 -16.74 6.55 -7.01
CA HIS A 226 -17.67 6.33 -8.13
C HIS A 226 -16.92 5.91 -9.41
N TYR A 227 -15.86 6.61 -9.81
CA TYR A 227 -15.07 6.22 -11.00
C TYR A 227 -14.32 4.90 -10.80
N VAL A 228 -13.82 4.63 -9.60
CA VAL A 228 -13.22 3.33 -9.25
C VAL A 228 -14.23 2.21 -9.46
N SER A 229 -15.49 2.37 -9.01
CA SER A 229 -16.54 1.35 -9.16
C SER A 229 -16.91 1.05 -10.63
N ILE A 230 -16.66 1.98 -11.55
CA ILE A 230 -16.92 1.80 -12.98
C ILE A 230 -15.86 0.94 -13.64
N VAL A 231 -14.59 1.11 -13.21
CA VAL A 231 -13.42 0.45 -13.82
C VAL A 231 -13.08 -0.87 -13.12
N THR A 232 -13.46 -1.00 -11.85
CA THR A 232 -13.25 -2.25 -11.09
C THR A 232 -14.04 -3.40 -11.73
N PRO A 233 -13.40 -4.57 -11.96
CA PRO A 233 -14.11 -5.76 -12.39
C PRO A 233 -15.24 -6.13 -11.41
N PRO A 234 -16.32 -6.75 -11.88
CA PRO A 234 -17.33 -7.33 -11.00
C PRO A 234 -16.70 -8.35 -10.04
N HIS A 235 -17.11 -8.31 -8.77
CA HIS A 235 -16.63 -9.23 -7.73
C HIS A 235 -15.09 -9.26 -7.63
N PRO A 236 -14.45 -8.16 -7.20
CA PRO A 236 -12.99 -8.04 -7.18
C PRO A 236 -12.31 -8.99 -6.19
N LEU A 237 -13.04 -9.48 -5.19
CA LEU A 237 -12.57 -10.38 -4.15
C LEU A 237 -13.41 -11.66 -4.11
N PRO A 238 -12.79 -12.84 -3.94
CA PRO A 238 -13.51 -14.09 -3.77
C PRO A 238 -14.20 -14.17 -2.39
N THR A 239 -15.28 -14.97 -2.32
CA THR A 239 -16.08 -15.16 -1.10
C THR A 239 -15.22 -15.52 0.11
N ASN A 240 -14.29 -16.46 -0.03
CA ASN A 240 -13.42 -16.89 1.06
C ASN A 240 -12.55 -15.75 1.61
N SER A 241 -11.99 -14.94 0.72
CA SER A 241 -11.21 -13.76 1.15
C SER A 241 -12.09 -12.78 1.92
N LEU A 242 -13.31 -12.52 1.46
CA LEU A 242 -14.24 -11.63 2.15
C LEU A 242 -14.63 -12.17 3.53
N GLN A 243 -14.96 -13.46 3.63
CA GLN A 243 -15.36 -14.09 4.90
C GLN A 243 -14.21 -14.06 5.92
N GLU A 244 -13.02 -14.52 5.53
CA GLU A 244 -11.85 -14.52 6.42
C GLU A 244 -11.39 -13.11 6.76
N GLY A 245 -11.44 -12.18 5.79
CA GLY A 245 -11.14 -10.78 6.03
C GLY A 245 -12.08 -10.15 7.04
N MET A 246 -13.39 -10.43 6.97
CA MET A 246 -14.36 -9.99 7.97
C MET A 246 -14.12 -10.60 9.35
N ASN A 247 -13.73 -11.87 9.41
CA ASN A 247 -13.35 -12.52 10.64
C ASN A 247 -12.18 -11.79 11.32
N ILE A 248 -11.12 -11.46 10.57
CA ILE A 248 -9.96 -10.73 11.06
C ILE A 248 -10.34 -9.31 11.52
N LEU A 249 -11.17 -8.59 10.77
CA LEU A 249 -11.61 -7.25 11.14
C LEU A 249 -12.43 -7.24 12.45
N ARG A 250 -13.24 -8.27 12.69
CA ARG A 250 -13.98 -8.44 13.95
C ARG A 250 -13.06 -8.71 15.15
N HIS A 251 -11.89 -9.31 14.93
CA HIS A 251 -10.88 -9.62 15.95
C HIS A 251 -9.72 -8.62 15.95
N HIS A 252 -9.98 -7.36 15.64
CA HIS A 252 -8.93 -6.32 15.54
C HIS A 252 -8.08 -6.14 16.79
N PHE A 253 -8.58 -6.46 17.98
CA PHE A 253 -7.79 -6.45 19.23
C PHE A 253 -6.60 -7.43 19.20
N ASP A 254 -6.72 -8.54 18.47
CA ASP A 254 -5.60 -9.47 18.32
C ASP A 254 -4.58 -8.90 17.32
N VAL A 255 -5.03 -8.20 16.30
CA VAL A 255 -4.16 -7.47 15.37
C VAL A 255 -3.31 -6.42 16.11
N ASP A 256 -3.91 -5.66 17.02
CA ASP A 256 -3.20 -4.66 17.83
C ASP A 256 -2.13 -5.31 18.71
N LYS A 257 -2.43 -6.49 19.30
CA LYS A 257 -1.44 -7.28 20.08
C LYS A 257 -0.30 -7.76 19.19
N TRP A 258 -0.58 -8.26 17.98
CA TRP A 258 0.45 -8.72 17.04
C TRP A 258 1.36 -7.57 16.61
N VAL A 259 0.78 -6.42 16.28
CA VAL A 259 1.54 -5.22 15.93
C VAL A 259 2.43 -4.78 17.09
N LYS A 260 1.87 -4.66 18.30
CA LYS A 260 2.62 -4.27 19.49
C LYS A 260 3.80 -5.21 19.73
N TRP A 261 3.54 -6.52 19.68
CA TRP A 261 4.57 -7.54 19.86
C TRP A 261 5.68 -7.41 18.81
N GLN A 262 5.34 -7.23 17.53
CA GLN A 262 6.33 -7.02 16.45
C GLN A 262 7.18 -5.76 16.68
N LEU A 263 6.60 -4.69 17.19
CA LEU A 263 7.32 -3.46 17.49
C LEU A 263 8.31 -3.65 18.68
N GLU A 264 7.91 -4.42 19.68
CA GLU A 264 8.78 -4.78 20.81
C GLU A 264 9.95 -5.67 20.34
N GLU A 265 9.68 -6.71 19.55
CA GLU A 265 10.71 -7.56 18.94
C GLU A 265 11.64 -6.76 18.02
N ARG A 266 11.10 -5.87 17.20
CA ARG A 266 11.90 -4.96 16.35
C ARG A 266 12.92 -4.18 17.18
N THR A 267 12.50 -3.63 18.28
CA THR A 267 13.37 -2.87 19.19
C THR A 267 14.52 -3.72 19.71
N LYS A 268 14.24 -4.96 20.16
CA LYS A 268 15.25 -5.91 20.65
C LYS A 268 16.25 -6.31 19.56
N VAL A 269 15.75 -6.65 18.38
CA VAL A 269 16.58 -7.09 17.25
C VAL A 269 17.50 -5.94 16.79
N ILE A 270 16.95 -4.74 16.63
CA ILE A 270 17.74 -3.56 16.25
C ILE A 270 18.83 -3.26 17.28
N ALA A 271 18.50 -3.33 18.58
CA ALA A 271 19.47 -3.09 19.66
C ALA A 271 20.63 -4.08 19.61
N ALA A 272 20.34 -5.38 19.33
CA ALA A 272 21.38 -6.40 19.21
C ALA A 272 22.26 -6.22 17.95
N ILE A 273 21.66 -5.87 16.80
CA ILE A 273 22.39 -5.69 15.53
C ILE A 273 23.32 -4.47 15.59
N LYS A 274 22.91 -3.39 16.25
CA LYS A 274 23.74 -2.19 16.42
C LYS A 274 25.07 -2.44 17.13
N GLN A 275 25.20 -3.55 17.85
CA GLN A 275 26.45 -3.94 18.55
C GLN A 275 27.41 -4.74 17.64
N LEU A 276 27.00 -5.13 16.44
CA LEU A 276 27.80 -5.93 15.54
C LEU A 276 28.76 -5.06 14.72
N PRO A 277 30.04 -5.41 14.61
CA PRO A 277 31.09 -4.57 13.98
C PRO A 277 30.80 -4.19 12.51
N PHE A 278 30.15 -5.06 11.76
CA PHE A 278 29.81 -4.78 10.36
C PHE A 278 28.62 -3.83 10.19
N CYS A 279 27.86 -3.55 11.25
CA CYS A 279 26.71 -2.66 11.22
C CYS A 279 27.17 -1.20 11.28
N GLN A 280 27.06 -0.49 10.17
CA GLN A 280 27.42 0.94 10.08
C GLN A 280 26.30 1.85 10.58
N LYS A 281 25.04 1.56 10.17
CA LYS A 281 23.88 2.38 10.54
C LYS A 281 22.62 1.52 10.48
N VAL A 282 21.72 1.68 11.45
CA VAL A 282 20.33 1.21 11.36
C VAL A 282 19.45 2.44 11.22
N TYR A 283 18.68 2.51 10.14
CA TYR A 283 17.80 3.64 9.86
C TYR A 283 16.55 3.59 10.76
N PRO A 284 15.99 4.76 11.15
CA PRO A 284 14.70 4.82 11.83
C PRO A 284 13.60 4.16 11.00
N THR A 285 12.65 3.50 11.67
CA THR A 285 11.59 2.79 10.96
C THR A 285 10.25 2.85 11.68
N ASP A 286 9.18 2.97 10.90
CA ASP A 286 7.78 2.92 11.28
C ASP A 286 7.06 1.73 10.60
N THR A 287 7.81 0.63 10.35
CA THR A 287 7.32 -0.60 9.72
C THR A 287 7.63 -1.82 10.58
N ASN A 288 7.26 -3.02 10.13
CA ASN A 288 7.68 -4.30 10.72
C ASN A 288 9.02 -4.82 10.15
N PHE A 289 9.75 -3.98 9.48
CA PHE A 289 11.11 -4.23 9.00
C PHE A 289 11.99 -3.03 9.33
N PHE A 290 13.28 -3.16 9.12
CA PHE A 290 14.22 -2.05 9.20
C PHE A 290 15.28 -2.17 8.13
N MET A 291 15.84 -1.05 7.71
CA MET A 291 16.97 -0.99 6.81
C MET A 291 18.24 -0.73 7.59
N LEU A 292 19.31 -1.45 7.25
CA LEU A 292 20.63 -1.27 7.84
C LEU A 292 21.69 -1.16 6.78
N LYS A 293 22.67 -0.27 7.02
CA LYS A 293 23.88 -0.14 6.22
C LYS A 293 24.98 -1.00 6.82
N VAL A 294 25.64 -1.79 5.98
CA VAL A 294 26.67 -2.74 6.39
C VAL A 294 27.97 -2.52 5.60
N THR A 295 29.07 -3.08 6.06
CA THR A 295 30.37 -2.96 5.39
C THR A 295 30.42 -3.68 4.04
N ASP A 296 29.86 -4.90 3.98
CA ASP A 296 29.82 -5.75 2.76
C ASP A 296 28.46 -6.47 2.67
N PRO A 297 27.47 -5.87 1.98
CA PRO A 297 26.13 -6.43 1.87
C PRO A 297 26.11 -7.74 1.07
N GLN A 298 26.95 -7.87 0.04
CA GLN A 298 26.97 -9.06 -0.80
C GLN A 298 27.52 -10.29 -0.03
N SER A 299 28.61 -10.12 0.70
CA SER A 299 29.18 -11.18 1.54
C SER A 299 28.19 -11.59 2.62
N LEU A 300 27.57 -10.62 3.32
CA LEU A 300 26.60 -10.90 4.37
C LEU A 300 25.36 -11.58 3.83
N GLN A 301 24.82 -11.14 2.70
CA GLN A 301 23.65 -11.75 2.06
C GLN A 301 23.94 -13.20 1.63
N ASN A 302 25.09 -13.44 0.99
CA ASN A 302 25.51 -14.78 0.59
C ASN A 302 25.65 -15.72 1.79
N TYR A 303 26.26 -15.24 2.88
CA TYR A 303 26.37 -16.00 4.12
C TYR A 303 24.99 -16.32 4.71
N LEU A 304 24.11 -15.33 4.87
CA LEU A 304 22.76 -15.55 5.37
C LEU A 304 21.97 -16.54 4.49
N THR A 305 22.10 -16.43 3.19
CA THR A 305 21.49 -17.37 2.23
C THR A 305 22.00 -18.80 2.45
N SER A 306 23.31 -18.98 2.68
CA SER A 306 23.88 -20.29 3.01
C SER A 306 23.39 -20.89 4.32
N GLN A 307 22.92 -20.02 5.24
CA GLN A 307 22.27 -20.41 6.49
C GLN A 307 20.74 -20.58 6.35
N GLY A 308 20.19 -20.52 5.13
CA GLY A 308 18.74 -20.63 4.88
C GLY A 308 17.96 -19.36 5.22
N ILE A 309 18.63 -18.22 5.43
CA ILE A 309 18.01 -16.93 5.79
C ILE A 309 18.01 -16.00 4.59
N LYS A 310 16.82 -15.57 4.15
CA LYS A 310 16.67 -14.63 3.05
C LYS A 310 16.40 -13.22 3.58
N VAL A 311 17.21 -12.25 3.19
CA VAL A 311 17.02 -10.82 3.43
C VAL A 311 16.90 -10.09 2.10
N HIS A 312 16.44 -8.83 2.13
CA HIS A 312 16.28 -8.02 0.92
C HIS A 312 17.50 -7.11 0.73
N ASP A 313 18.17 -7.23 -0.39
CA ASP A 313 19.26 -6.33 -0.79
C ASP A 313 18.67 -5.06 -1.41
N CYS A 314 19.01 -3.92 -0.83
CA CYS A 314 18.59 -2.60 -1.28
C CYS A 314 19.73 -1.82 -1.96
N SER A 315 20.91 -2.40 -2.09
CA SER A 315 22.16 -1.70 -2.47
C SER A 315 22.10 -1.09 -3.88
N SER A 316 21.24 -1.59 -4.75
CA SER A 316 21.03 -1.05 -6.11
C SER A 316 20.10 0.17 -6.16
N LEU A 317 19.42 0.48 -5.06
CA LEU A 317 18.49 1.61 -4.99
C LEU A 317 19.25 2.89 -4.61
N SER A 318 18.84 4.01 -5.20
CA SER A 318 19.43 5.33 -4.95
C SER A 318 19.41 5.68 -3.46
N GLY A 319 20.57 6.07 -2.91
CA GLY A 319 20.73 6.41 -1.50
C GLY A 319 20.73 5.23 -0.51
N CYS A 320 20.61 3.98 -1.04
CA CYS A 320 20.61 2.75 -0.24
C CYS A 320 21.89 1.91 -0.45
N GLU A 321 22.98 2.52 -0.89
CA GLU A 321 24.25 1.82 -1.12
C GLU A 321 24.70 1.10 0.16
N ASN A 322 25.05 -0.17 0.00
CA ASN A 322 25.42 -1.09 1.08
C ASN A 322 24.30 -1.33 2.12
N CYS A 323 23.04 -1.25 1.72
CA CYS A 323 21.89 -1.44 2.61
C CYS A 323 21.19 -2.78 2.38
N LEU A 324 20.81 -3.42 3.49
CA LEU A 324 19.91 -4.57 3.53
C LEU A 324 18.65 -4.21 4.30
N ALA A 325 17.49 -4.73 3.89
CA ALA A 325 16.25 -4.62 4.65
C ALA A 325 15.88 -5.99 5.25
N ILE A 326 15.56 -5.99 6.55
CA ILE A 326 15.27 -7.19 7.34
C ILE A 326 13.88 -7.05 7.96
N THR A 327 13.03 -8.04 7.73
CA THR A 327 11.69 -8.13 8.33
C THR A 327 11.77 -8.82 9.69
N ILE A 328 10.99 -8.36 10.65
CA ILE A 328 10.85 -8.97 11.97
C ILE A 328 9.99 -10.23 11.86
N GLY A 329 10.57 -11.36 12.20
CA GLY A 329 9.94 -12.67 12.32
C GLY A 329 9.46 -12.96 13.74
N LEU A 330 9.10 -14.23 14.01
CA LEU A 330 8.85 -14.70 15.37
C LEU A 330 10.15 -14.65 16.19
N THR A 331 10.04 -14.70 17.52
CA THR A 331 11.22 -14.66 18.42
C THR A 331 12.25 -15.75 18.06
N GLY A 332 11.80 -16.95 17.68
CA GLY A 332 12.68 -18.03 17.22
C GLY A 332 13.43 -17.68 15.94
N ASP A 333 12.73 -17.07 14.95
CA ASP A 333 13.33 -16.62 13.68
C ASP A 333 14.35 -15.51 13.93
N ASN A 334 13.98 -14.54 14.78
CA ASN A 334 14.85 -13.43 15.15
C ASN A 334 16.12 -13.92 15.88
N ASN A 335 15.99 -14.89 16.78
CA ASN A 335 17.14 -15.49 17.47
C ASN A 335 18.05 -16.26 16.50
N THR A 336 17.48 -16.98 15.54
CA THR A 336 18.22 -17.67 14.47
C THR A 336 19.01 -16.68 13.63
N LEU A 337 18.37 -15.58 13.22
CA LEU A 337 19.03 -14.49 12.50
C LEU A 337 20.18 -13.89 13.32
N LEU A 338 19.94 -13.51 14.57
CA LEU A 338 20.96 -12.91 15.44
C LEU A 338 22.13 -13.86 15.69
N GLY A 339 21.86 -15.17 15.84
CA GLY A 339 22.89 -16.19 15.95
C GLY A 339 23.76 -16.29 14.69
N ALA A 340 23.15 -16.25 13.51
CA ALA A 340 23.87 -16.24 12.24
C ALA A 340 24.73 -14.97 12.08
N LEU A 341 24.17 -13.79 12.39
CA LEU A 341 24.88 -12.52 12.32
C LEU A 341 26.10 -12.44 13.25
N ARG A 342 26.02 -13.00 14.46
CA ARG A 342 27.16 -13.08 15.39
C ARG A 342 28.27 -13.98 14.82
N ARG A 343 27.94 -15.19 14.34
CA ARG A 343 28.92 -16.08 13.70
C ARG A 343 29.56 -15.47 12.46
N TYR A 344 28.80 -14.72 11.66
CA TYR A 344 29.37 -13.97 10.55
C TYR A 344 30.41 -12.96 11.03
N SER A 345 30.07 -12.22 12.07
CA SER A 345 30.96 -11.22 12.67
C SER A 345 32.28 -11.85 13.19
N GLU A 346 32.22 -13.04 13.83
CA GLU A 346 33.38 -13.74 14.36
C GLU A 346 34.34 -14.24 13.25
N ASN A 347 33.81 -14.54 12.06
CA ASN A 347 34.56 -15.12 10.93
C ASN A 347 35.08 -14.08 9.93
N HIS A 348 34.66 -12.80 10.05
CA HIS A 348 34.98 -11.76 9.07
C HIS A 348 35.60 -10.50 9.73
N HIS A 349 36.33 -10.71 10.82
CA HIS A 349 37.18 -9.69 11.48
C HIS A 349 38.63 -9.82 10.98
#